data_705fc0560d67d873d31c8ca1d77ecd8d
#
_entry.id   705fc0560d67d873d31c8ca1d77ecd8d
#
_cell.length_a   1.000
_cell.length_b   1.000
_cell.length_c   1.000
_cell.angle_alpha   90.00
_cell.angle_beta   90.00
_cell.angle_gamma   90.00
#
_symmetry.space_group_name_H-M   'P 1'
#
loop_
_entity.id
_entity.type
_entity.pdbx_description
1 polymer ?
#
loop_
_entity_poly.entity_id
_entity_poly.type
_entity_poly.pdbx_seq_one_letter_code
_entity_poly.pdbx_strand_id
1 'polypeptide(L)'
;KTAFIKMYIIPTCFFIAIATIGIAMSGFPERFSKEITAQEAALHTFANESRKGCHSSLRQRAVLPSDACAFAAPIAQSQGSFFIFGDSHANHLVPFFATLAIEANITGIDYTFDRCLPIFNLAWGSNTYKANECQIRNNQAQKFLESKHFDYVVLAASWPGITTKRIFDPQRITSPEQVREIFSRKLIESLEIIKKTGATPIIVYDTPTLKGKSPNCTLKKALYNPALECSVIANDNALLKAVVGSIKNQFPLLIEVDLQQIMCQENHCPMALNGVPLFRDEDHLNEIGAKVIAEQYSKQIQNPFAKAKG
;
A
#
# COMPACT_ATOMS: atom_id res chain seq x y z
N LYS A 1 53.82 -29.75 -0.70
CA LYS A 1 52.55 -29.81 0.09
C LYS A 1 52.46 -28.69 1.14
N THR A 2 53.50 -28.47 1.95
CA THR A 2 53.54 -27.47 3.03
C THR A 2 53.40 -26.04 2.51
N ALA A 3 54.01 -25.67 1.39
CA ALA A 3 53.91 -24.34 0.78
C ALA A 3 52.48 -24.06 0.28
N PHE A 4 51.82 -25.04 -0.33
CA PHE A 4 50.44 -24.96 -0.78
C PHE A 4 49.47 -24.71 0.38
N ILE A 5 49.63 -25.44 1.48
CA ILE A 5 48.82 -25.28 2.67
C ILE A 5 48.96 -23.85 3.26
N LYS A 6 50.18 -23.39 3.41
CA LYS A 6 50.45 -22.03 3.95
C LYS A 6 49.96 -20.90 3.03
N MET A 7 50.11 -21.10 1.72
CA MET A 7 49.84 -20.02 0.73
C MET A 7 48.37 -19.93 0.31
N TYR A 8 47.63 -21.04 0.35
CA TYR A 8 46.23 -21.06 -0.11
C TYR A 8 45.26 -21.52 0.96
N ILE A 9 45.48 -22.63 1.66
CA ILE A 9 44.51 -23.18 2.58
C ILE A 9 44.34 -22.31 3.82
N ILE A 10 45.41 -21.90 4.47
CA ILE A 10 45.34 -21.10 5.69
C ILE A 10 44.62 -19.76 5.46
N PRO A 11 45.01 -18.96 4.42
CA PRO A 11 44.30 -17.73 4.12
C PRO A 11 42.81 -17.95 3.77
N THR A 12 42.52 -18.99 2.99
CA THR A 12 41.13 -19.32 2.62
C THR A 12 40.30 -19.65 3.85
N CYS A 13 40.77 -20.52 4.73
CA CYS A 13 40.08 -20.85 5.98
C CYS A 13 39.90 -19.63 6.88
N PHE A 14 40.92 -18.75 6.93
CA PHE A 14 40.83 -17.49 7.70
C PHE A 14 39.72 -16.56 7.17
N PHE A 15 39.65 -16.35 5.83
CA PHE A 15 38.59 -15.52 5.24
C PHE A 15 37.21 -16.17 5.37
N ILE A 16 37.09 -17.48 5.23
CA ILE A 16 35.84 -18.20 5.48
C ILE A 16 35.39 -18.01 6.94
N ALA A 17 36.31 -18.13 7.91
CA ALA A 17 35.98 -17.93 9.31
C ALA A 17 35.51 -16.50 9.59
N ILE A 18 36.18 -15.47 9.06
CA ILE A 18 35.77 -14.08 9.20
C ILE A 18 34.38 -13.86 8.57
N ALA A 19 34.17 -14.38 7.34
CA ALA A 19 32.87 -14.26 6.67
C ALA A 19 31.76 -14.96 7.47
N THR A 20 32.03 -16.15 7.99
CA THR A 20 31.08 -16.91 8.82
C THR A 20 30.73 -16.15 10.12
N ILE A 21 31.72 -15.59 10.79
CA ILE A 21 31.52 -14.75 11.98
C ILE A 21 30.67 -13.51 11.61
N GLY A 22 31.01 -12.83 10.51
CA GLY A 22 30.26 -11.67 10.02
C GLY A 22 28.79 -12.00 9.76
N ILE A 23 28.52 -13.14 9.12
CA ILE A 23 27.15 -13.61 8.85
C ILE A 23 26.45 -13.98 10.18
N ALA A 24 27.11 -14.76 11.05
CA ALA A 24 26.54 -15.21 12.33
C ALA A 24 26.20 -14.02 13.27
N MET A 25 26.99 -12.96 13.20
CA MET A 25 26.78 -11.71 13.97
C MET A 25 25.93 -10.68 13.21
N SER A 26 25.25 -11.07 12.12
CA SER A 26 24.40 -10.18 11.30
C SER A 26 25.11 -8.88 10.89
N GLY A 27 26.41 -8.95 10.60
CA GLY A 27 27.22 -7.80 10.19
C GLY A 27 27.57 -6.83 11.32
N PHE A 28 27.43 -7.23 12.58
CA PHE A 28 27.74 -6.40 13.77
C PHE A 28 26.92 -5.11 13.82
N PRO A 29 25.59 -5.17 13.98
CA PRO A 29 24.71 -3.99 13.96
C PRO A 29 25.05 -2.99 15.06
N GLU A 30 25.61 -3.43 16.19
CA GLU A 30 26.01 -2.58 17.31
C GLU A 30 27.09 -1.53 16.95
N ARG A 31 27.81 -1.70 15.83
CA ARG A 31 28.76 -0.69 15.32
C ARG A 31 28.09 0.58 14.79
N PHE A 32 26.77 0.52 14.53
CA PHE A 32 25.98 1.63 14.06
C PHE A 32 25.16 2.24 15.20
N SER A 33 24.75 3.50 15.03
CA SER A 33 23.83 4.12 15.98
C SER A 33 22.48 3.40 15.96
N LYS A 34 21.74 3.46 17.07
CA LYS A 34 20.39 2.90 17.16
C LYS A 34 19.44 3.46 16.08
N GLU A 35 19.66 4.72 15.71
CA GLU A 35 18.90 5.40 14.66
C GLU A 35 19.15 4.75 13.28
N ILE A 36 20.39 4.50 12.92
CA ILE A 36 20.76 3.82 11.66
C ILE A 36 20.18 2.41 11.62
N THR A 37 20.30 1.66 12.71
CA THR A 37 19.76 0.31 12.81
C THR A 37 18.23 0.30 12.69
N ALA A 38 17.55 1.28 13.28
CA ALA A 38 16.10 1.43 13.17
C ALA A 38 15.67 1.79 11.74
N GLN A 39 16.42 2.67 11.05
CA GLN A 39 16.15 3.00 9.66
C GLN A 39 16.32 1.79 8.74
N GLU A 40 17.37 1.00 8.95
CA GLU A 40 17.61 -0.22 8.18
C GLU A 40 16.49 -1.24 8.42
N ALA A 41 16.13 -1.48 9.67
CA ALA A 41 15.06 -2.40 10.03
C ALA A 41 13.70 -1.97 9.38
N ALA A 42 13.39 -0.67 9.36
CA ALA A 42 12.16 -0.16 8.75
C ALA A 42 12.05 -0.50 7.27
N LEU A 43 13.16 -0.46 6.52
CA LEU A 43 13.17 -0.78 5.08
C LEU A 43 12.72 -2.21 4.77
N HIS A 44 12.84 -3.12 5.72
CA HIS A 44 12.52 -4.55 5.55
C HIS A 44 11.16 -4.94 6.13
N THR A 45 10.37 -3.99 6.64
CA THR A 45 9.04 -4.31 7.18
C THR A 45 7.98 -4.38 6.10
N PHE A 46 7.10 -5.37 6.20
CA PHE A 46 6.02 -5.63 5.25
C PHE A 46 4.67 -5.57 5.95
N ALA A 47 3.74 -4.85 5.36
CA ALA A 47 2.40 -4.65 5.90
C ALA A 47 1.60 -5.93 6.18
N ASN A 48 1.95 -7.05 5.55
CA ASN A 48 1.23 -8.32 5.65
C ASN A 48 1.94 -9.39 6.49
N GLU A 49 3.07 -9.09 7.15
CA GLU A 49 3.79 -10.09 7.96
C GLU A 49 2.93 -10.63 9.10
N SER A 50 2.20 -9.77 9.78
CA SER A 50 1.29 -10.14 10.88
C SER A 50 -0.08 -10.65 10.41
N ARG A 51 -0.41 -10.54 9.11
CA ARG A 51 -1.73 -10.81 8.54
C ARG A 51 -1.64 -11.79 7.35
N LYS A 52 -0.88 -12.88 7.55
CA LYS A 52 -0.65 -13.92 6.53
C LYS A 52 -1.97 -14.47 6.01
N GLY A 53 -2.15 -14.40 4.68
CA GLY A 53 -3.35 -14.88 3.97
C GLY A 53 -4.41 -13.82 3.71
N CYS A 54 -4.32 -12.62 4.29
CA CYS A 54 -5.28 -11.53 4.05
C CYS A 54 -4.93 -10.73 2.80
N HIS A 55 -3.63 -10.63 2.48
CA HIS A 55 -3.16 -10.19 1.17
C HIS A 55 -2.80 -11.42 0.33
N SER A 56 -3.26 -11.47 -0.92
CA SER A 56 -3.00 -12.60 -1.80
C SER A 56 -2.43 -12.17 -3.14
N SER A 57 -1.55 -13.01 -3.70
CA SER A 57 -0.97 -12.79 -5.03
C SER A 57 -1.76 -13.53 -6.11
N LEU A 58 -1.51 -13.16 -7.38
CA LEU A 58 -2.07 -13.86 -8.56
C LEU A 58 -1.69 -15.35 -8.64
N ARG A 59 -0.65 -15.77 -7.92
CA ARG A 59 -0.18 -17.18 -7.90
C ARG A 59 -0.87 -18.02 -6.82
N GLN A 60 -1.56 -17.37 -5.89
CA GLN A 60 -2.26 -18.03 -4.80
C GLN A 60 -3.74 -18.18 -5.16
N ARG A 61 -4.36 -19.26 -4.71
CA ARG A 61 -5.81 -19.42 -4.83
C ARG A 61 -6.51 -18.25 -4.15
N ALA A 62 -7.60 -17.76 -4.75
CA ALA A 62 -8.41 -16.71 -4.15
C ALA A 62 -8.84 -17.10 -2.73
N VAL A 63 -8.44 -16.29 -1.76
CA VAL A 63 -8.93 -16.39 -0.39
C VAL A 63 -10.23 -15.60 -0.33
N LEU A 64 -11.24 -16.11 0.38
CA LEU A 64 -12.48 -15.36 0.60
C LEU A 64 -12.26 -14.28 1.67
N PRO A 65 -12.89 -13.11 1.54
CA PRO A 65 -12.86 -12.11 2.61
C PRO A 65 -13.54 -12.71 3.85
N SER A 66 -12.94 -12.48 5.02
CA SER A 66 -13.43 -13.07 6.28
C SER A 66 -13.00 -12.26 7.50
N ASP A 67 -13.66 -12.50 8.63
CA ASP A 67 -13.31 -11.90 9.92
C ASP A 67 -11.94 -12.36 10.45
N ALA A 68 -11.36 -13.42 9.89
CA ALA A 68 -9.98 -13.82 10.19
C ALA A 68 -8.95 -12.76 9.75
N CYS A 69 -9.34 -11.86 8.84
CA CYS A 69 -8.54 -10.72 8.40
C CYS A 69 -8.90 -9.41 9.11
N ALA A 70 -9.52 -9.50 10.28
CA ALA A 70 -9.79 -8.35 11.12
C ALA A 70 -8.50 -7.77 11.71
N PHE A 71 -8.44 -6.44 11.80
CA PHE A 71 -7.30 -5.71 12.37
C PHE A 71 -7.76 -4.41 13.06
N ALA A 72 -6.85 -3.73 13.74
CA ALA A 72 -7.08 -2.56 14.57
C ALA A 72 -7.90 -2.89 15.84
N ALA A 73 -9.08 -2.32 16.05
CA ALA A 73 -9.86 -2.60 17.26
C ALA A 73 -10.44 -4.04 17.23
N PRO A 74 -10.52 -4.74 18.38
CA PRO A 74 -11.19 -6.04 18.44
C PRO A 74 -12.66 -5.92 18.04
N ILE A 75 -13.18 -6.85 17.23
CA ILE A 75 -14.55 -6.83 16.70
C ILE A 75 -15.60 -6.63 17.82
N ALA A 76 -15.45 -7.37 18.93
CA ALA A 76 -16.41 -7.32 20.04
C ALA A 76 -16.42 -5.98 20.82
N GLN A 77 -15.44 -5.11 20.63
CA GLN A 77 -15.27 -3.86 21.37
C GLN A 77 -15.32 -2.62 20.46
N SER A 78 -15.39 -2.85 19.14
CA SER A 78 -15.37 -1.76 18.17
C SER A 78 -16.70 -1.00 18.11
N GLN A 79 -16.62 0.32 17.85
CA GLN A 79 -17.77 1.18 17.67
C GLN A 79 -18.21 1.32 16.21
N GLY A 80 -17.55 0.62 15.32
CA GLY A 80 -17.82 0.61 13.89
C GLY A 80 -16.86 -0.28 13.13
N SER A 81 -17.02 -0.34 11.83
CA SER A 81 -16.23 -1.22 10.98
C SER A 81 -15.96 -0.63 9.61
N PHE A 82 -14.83 -1.04 9.02
CA PHE A 82 -14.52 -0.72 7.63
C PHE A 82 -13.95 -1.92 6.88
N PHE A 83 -14.09 -1.90 5.58
CA PHE A 83 -13.54 -2.88 4.66
C PHE A 83 -12.50 -2.19 3.78
N ILE A 84 -11.25 -2.64 3.80
CA ILE A 84 -10.22 -2.17 2.88
C ILE A 84 -10.03 -3.16 1.75
N PHE A 85 -10.14 -2.65 0.51
CA PHE A 85 -10.22 -3.44 -0.68
C PHE A 85 -9.39 -2.78 -1.80
N GLY A 86 -8.51 -3.56 -2.44
CA GLY A 86 -7.64 -3.06 -3.49
C GLY A 86 -6.44 -3.93 -3.81
N ASP A 87 -5.44 -3.33 -4.43
CA ASP A 87 -4.23 -4.03 -4.83
C ASP A 87 -3.12 -3.96 -3.76
N SER A 88 -1.86 -4.16 -4.16
CA SER A 88 -0.72 -4.07 -3.25
C SER A 88 -0.53 -2.68 -2.64
N HIS A 89 -1.05 -1.62 -3.30
CA HIS A 89 -1.06 -0.27 -2.76
C HIS A 89 -2.12 -0.12 -1.64
N ALA A 90 -3.24 -0.81 -1.73
CA ALA A 90 -4.16 -0.92 -0.58
C ALA A 90 -3.50 -1.70 0.58
N ASN A 91 -2.79 -2.79 0.27
CA ASN A 91 -2.10 -3.59 1.29
C ASN A 91 -1.05 -2.79 2.06
N HIS A 92 -0.21 -2.00 1.39
CA HIS A 92 0.81 -1.20 2.08
C HIS A 92 0.21 -0.07 2.93
N LEU A 93 -1.06 0.31 2.68
CA LEU A 93 -1.81 1.29 3.47
C LEU A 93 -2.56 0.69 4.67
N VAL A 94 -2.62 -0.64 4.82
CA VAL A 94 -3.30 -1.24 5.98
C VAL A 94 -2.70 -0.75 7.30
N PRO A 95 -1.37 -0.62 7.49
CA PRO A 95 -0.81 -0.06 8.73
C PRO A 95 -1.19 1.42 8.96
N PHE A 96 -1.35 2.21 7.90
CA PHE A 96 -1.87 3.58 7.96
C PHE A 96 -3.30 3.59 8.51
N PHE A 97 -4.19 2.82 7.89
CA PHE A 97 -5.58 2.72 8.33
C PHE A 97 -5.74 2.05 9.69
N ALA A 98 -4.87 1.10 10.05
CA ALA A 98 -4.85 0.49 11.37
C ALA A 98 -4.61 1.54 12.48
N THR A 99 -3.65 2.45 12.28
CA THR A 99 -3.36 3.52 13.21
C THR A 99 -4.57 4.44 13.40
N LEU A 100 -5.19 4.91 12.31
CA LEU A 100 -6.37 5.77 12.35
C LEU A 100 -7.61 5.06 12.94
N ALA A 101 -7.76 3.77 12.65
CA ALA A 101 -8.87 2.97 13.14
C ALA A 101 -8.77 2.69 14.66
N ILE A 102 -7.55 2.50 15.19
CA ILE A 102 -7.32 2.38 16.64
C ILE A 102 -7.75 3.67 17.34
N GLU A 103 -7.37 4.83 16.82
CA GLU A 103 -7.80 6.13 17.35
C GLU A 103 -9.33 6.30 17.36
N ALA A 104 -10.01 5.81 16.31
CA ALA A 104 -11.46 5.88 16.17
C ALA A 104 -12.20 4.71 16.85
N ASN A 105 -11.49 3.76 17.44
CA ASN A 105 -12.02 2.51 17.99
C ASN A 105 -12.93 1.74 17.03
N ILE A 106 -12.49 1.54 15.78
CA ILE A 106 -13.19 0.74 14.77
C ILE A 106 -12.36 -0.44 14.29
N THR A 107 -13.02 -1.48 13.79
CA THR A 107 -12.39 -2.69 13.23
C THR A 107 -12.28 -2.59 11.72
N GLY A 108 -11.11 -2.90 11.16
CA GLY A 108 -10.91 -3.10 9.72
C GLY A 108 -10.96 -4.56 9.33
N ILE A 109 -11.46 -4.86 8.14
CA ILE A 109 -11.27 -6.15 7.45
C ILE A 109 -10.41 -5.90 6.22
N ASP A 110 -9.28 -6.63 6.13
CA ASP A 110 -8.37 -6.54 4.99
C ASP A 110 -8.74 -7.57 3.91
N TYR A 111 -8.93 -7.09 2.69
CA TYR A 111 -9.08 -7.92 1.52
C TYR A 111 -8.36 -7.29 0.34
N THR A 112 -7.05 -7.50 0.28
CA THR A 112 -6.19 -6.93 -0.74
C THR A 112 -5.58 -7.99 -1.63
N PHE A 113 -5.27 -7.63 -2.88
CA PHE A 113 -4.84 -8.57 -3.89
C PHE A 113 -3.93 -7.95 -4.94
N ASP A 114 -2.76 -8.53 -5.17
CA ASP A 114 -1.78 -8.00 -6.12
C ASP A 114 -2.38 -7.63 -7.48
N ARG A 115 -2.11 -6.42 -7.94
CA ARG A 115 -2.38 -5.95 -9.31
C ARG A 115 -3.83 -6.03 -9.75
N CYS A 116 -4.77 -5.88 -8.82
CA CYS A 116 -6.20 -5.90 -9.09
C CYS A 116 -6.85 -4.62 -8.60
N LEU A 117 -7.39 -3.80 -9.50
CA LEU A 117 -8.12 -2.59 -9.13
C LEU A 117 -9.39 -2.94 -8.36
N PRO A 118 -9.72 -2.17 -7.29
CA PRO A 118 -10.94 -2.35 -6.49
C PRO A 118 -12.16 -1.76 -7.21
N ILE A 119 -12.49 -2.28 -8.38
CA ILE A 119 -13.60 -1.80 -9.21
C ILE A 119 -14.46 -2.99 -9.60
N PHE A 120 -15.71 -2.99 -9.17
CA PHE A 120 -16.66 -4.05 -9.48
C PHE A 120 -17.00 -4.08 -10.97
N ASN A 121 -17.23 -5.28 -11.48
CA ASN A 121 -17.60 -5.50 -12.89
C ASN A 121 -16.58 -4.93 -13.90
N LEU A 122 -15.31 -4.78 -13.51
CA LEU A 122 -14.22 -4.42 -14.40
C LEU A 122 -13.27 -5.61 -14.56
N ALA A 123 -13.10 -6.10 -15.77
CA ALA A 123 -12.08 -7.08 -16.09
C ALA A 123 -10.73 -6.35 -16.22
N TRP A 124 -9.87 -6.53 -15.22
CA TRP A 124 -8.58 -5.85 -15.12
C TRP A 124 -7.41 -6.83 -15.08
N GLY A 125 -6.49 -6.72 -16.03
CA GLY A 125 -5.30 -7.57 -16.05
C GLY A 125 -4.49 -7.43 -17.32
N SER A 126 -3.26 -7.88 -17.33
CA SER A 126 -2.38 -7.86 -18.50
C SER A 126 -2.62 -9.03 -19.49
N ASN A 127 -3.50 -9.95 -19.14
CA ASN A 127 -4.00 -11.05 -19.99
C ASN A 127 -5.31 -11.58 -19.41
N THR A 128 -5.98 -12.46 -20.18
CA THR A 128 -7.30 -13.03 -19.82
C THR A 128 -7.32 -13.71 -18.46
N TYR A 129 -6.29 -14.49 -18.13
CA TYR A 129 -6.20 -15.18 -16.84
C TYR A 129 -6.21 -14.19 -15.67
N LYS A 130 -5.36 -13.15 -15.74
CA LYS A 130 -5.27 -12.14 -14.68
C LYS A 130 -6.54 -11.30 -14.57
N ALA A 131 -7.16 -10.99 -15.69
CA ALA A 131 -8.42 -10.26 -15.73
C ALA A 131 -9.55 -11.06 -15.08
N ASN A 132 -9.66 -12.36 -15.37
CA ASN A 132 -10.63 -13.23 -14.75
C ASN A 132 -10.40 -13.41 -13.24
N GLU A 133 -9.16 -13.62 -12.82
CA GLU A 133 -8.81 -13.72 -11.39
C GLU A 133 -9.16 -12.44 -10.62
N CYS A 134 -8.88 -11.27 -11.20
CA CYS A 134 -9.25 -10.00 -10.61
C CYS A 134 -10.78 -9.86 -10.51
N GLN A 135 -11.51 -10.20 -11.57
CA GLN A 135 -12.97 -10.13 -11.57
C GLN A 135 -13.60 -11.08 -10.54
N ILE A 136 -13.09 -12.31 -10.41
CA ILE A 136 -13.55 -13.27 -9.39
C ILE A 136 -13.40 -12.66 -7.99
N ARG A 137 -12.28 -12.03 -7.68
CA ARG A 137 -12.01 -11.43 -6.37
C ARG A 137 -12.87 -10.20 -6.11
N ASN A 138 -13.05 -9.35 -7.10
CA ASN A 138 -13.95 -8.21 -7.02
C ASN A 138 -15.40 -8.65 -6.78
N ASN A 139 -15.85 -9.74 -7.43
CA ASN A 139 -17.16 -10.33 -7.18
C ASN A 139 -17.29 -10.93 -5.77
N GLN A 140 -16.23 -11.51 -5.24
CA GLN A 140 -16.20 -12.00 -3.85
C GLN A 140 -16.26 -10.84 -2.84
N ALA A 141 -15.51 -9.75 -3.08
CA ALA A 141 -15.58 -8.54 -2.28
C ALA A 141 -16.99 -7.94 -2.28
N GLN A 142 -17.62 -7.83 -3.45
CA GLN A 142 -18.99 -7.32 -3.58
C GLN A 142 -19.99 -8.17 -2.77
N LYS A 143 -19.97 -9.50 -2.93
CA LYS A 143 -20.84 -10.41 -2.17
C LYS A 143 -20.63 -10.28 -0.67
N PHE A 144 -19.39 -10.10 -0.22
CA PHE A 144 -19.08 -9.91 1.18
C PHE A 144 -19.64 -8.60 1.72
N LEU A 145 -19.51 -7.50 0.97
CA LEU A 145 -20.12 -6.21 1.30
C LEU A 145 -21.65 -6.27 1.33
N GLU A 146 -22.28 -7.03 0.44
CA GLU A 146 -23.73 -7.23 0.42
C GLU A 146 -24.23 -8.10 1.59
N SER A 147 -23.38 -8.97 2.13
CA SER A 147 -23.72 -9.89 3.22
C SER A 147 -23.40 -9.36 4.63
N LYS A 148 -22.57 -8.32 4.73
CA LYS A 148 -22.08 -7.78 6.00
C LYS A 148 -22.09 -6.26 5.98
N HIS A 149 -22.63 -5.65 7.03
CA HIS A 149 -22.62 -4.20 7.17
C HIS A 149 -21.21 -3.68 7.52
N PHE A 150 -20.83 -2.58 6.85
CA PHE A 150 -19.64 -1.78 7.17
C PHE A 150 -20.05 -0.31 7.21
N ASP A 151 -19.46 0.48 8.11
CA ASP A 151 -19.64 1.93 8.13
C ASP A 151 -18.87 2.60 7.01
N TYR A 152 -17.69 2.04 6.64
CA TYR A 152 -16.84 2.58 5.58
C TYR A 152 -16.30 1.48 4.67
N VAL A 153 -16.07 1.84 3.40
CA VAL A 153 -15.35 1.01 2.43
C VAL A 153 -14.20 1.82 1.82
N VAL A 154 -12.98 1.36 2.05
CA VAL A 154 -11.75 2.00 1.57
C VAL A 154 -11.32 1.37 0.25
N LEU A 155 -11.23 2.17 -0.80
CA LEU A 155 -10.72 1.80 -2.11
C LEU A 155 -9.34 2.44 -2.32
N ALA A 156 -8.32 1.62 -2.45
CA ALA A 156 -6.95 2.07 -2.72
C ALA A 156 -6.27 1.18 -3.74
N ALA A 157 -5.50 1.77 -4.64
CA ALA A 157 -4.78 1.04 -5.68
C ALA A 157 -3.69 1.89 -6.33
N SER A 158 -2.83 1.25 -7.12
CA SER A 158 -1.95 1.91 -8.07
C SER A 158 -2.75 2.50 -9.24
N TRP A 159 -3.44 3.62 -9.02
CA TRP A 159 -4.31 4.28 -10.00
C TRP A 159 -3.58 4.77 -11.25
N PRO A 160 -2.34 5.30 -11.18
CA PRO A 160 -1.58 5.69 -12.37
C PRO A 160 -1.30 4.54 -13.34
N GLY A 161 -1.42 3.29 -12.87
CA GLY A 161 -1.29 2.10 -13.70
C GLY A 161 -2.44 1.82 -14.67
N ILE A 162 -3.50 2.67 -14.69
CA ILE A 162 -4.67 2.50 -15.56
C ILE A 162 -4.28 2.85 -17.00
N THR A 163 -4.22 1.82 -17.83
CA THR A 163 -3.81 1.95 -19.24
C THR A 163 -4.65 1.04 -20.14
N THR A 164 -4.66 1.33 -21.45
CA THR A 164 -5.32 0.51 -22.48
C THR A 164 -4.91 -0.97 -22.46
N LYS A 165 -3.69 -1.27 -22.00
CA LYS A 165 -3.15 -2.64 -21.99
C LYS A 165 -3.67 -3.50 -20.85
N ARG A 166 -4.40 -2.93 -19.89
CA ARG A 166 -4.83 -3.63 -18.67
C ARG A 166 -6.34 -3.76 -18.51
N ILE A 167 -7.13 -2.98 -19.23
CA ILE A 167 -8.58 -3.19 -19.28
C ILE A 167 -8.87 -4.27 -20.31
N PHE A 168 -9.43 -5.37 -19.83
CA PHE A 168 -9.80 -6.49 -20.69
C PHE A 168 -11.26 -6.31 -21.14
N ASP A 169 -11.46 -5.83 -22.37
CA ASP A 169 -12.76 -5.69 -23.00
C ASP A 169 -12.76 -6.45 -24.33
N PRO A 170 -13.79 -7.30 -24.61
CA PRO A 170 -13.97 -7.96 -25.90
C PRO A 170 -14.07 -6.96 -27.08
N GLN A 171 -14.47 -5.72 -26.83
CA GLN A 171 -14.63 -4.67 -27.85
C GLN A 171 -13.35 -3.93 -28.23
N ARG A 172 -12.18 -4.38 -27.75
CA ARG A 172 -10.86 -3.77 -28.04
C ARG A 172 -10.78 -2.27 -27.73
N ILE A 173 -10.47 -1.95 -26.50
CA ILE A 173 -10.12 -0.59 -26.09
C ILE A 173 -8.83 -0.17 -26.80
N THR A 174 -8.89 0.90 -27.58
CA THR A 174 -7.78 1.36 -28.41
C THR A 174 -7.27 2.75 -28.03
N SER A 175 -8.04 3.54 -27.27
CA SER A 175 -7.66 4.92 -26.94
C SER A 175 -7.68 5.20 -25.43
N PRO A 176 -6.87 6.19 -24.98
CA PRO A 176 -6.90 6.67 -23.60
C PRO A 176 -8.26 7.23 -23.16
N GLU A 177 -9.02 7.81 -24.10
CA GLU A 177 -10.36 8.35 -23.86
C GLU A 177 -11.34 7.23 -23.49
N GLN A 178 -11.33 6.13 -24.25
CA GLN A 178 -12.13 4.93 -23.93
C GLN A 178 -11.78 4.36 -22.57
N VAL A 179 -10.49 4.31 -22.22
CA VAL A 179 -10.04 3.89 -20.87
C VAL A 179 -10.66 4.78 -19.81
N ARG A 180 -10.59 6.11 -19.99
CA ARG A 180 -11.16 7.08 -19.05
C ARG A 180 -12.66 6.89 -18.89
N GLU A 181 -13.39 6.74 -19.98
CA GLU A 181 -14.84 6.56 -19.96
C GLU A 181 -15.23 5.28 -19.23
N ILE A 182 -14.61 4.14 -19.57
CA ILE A 182 -14.90 2.85 -18.94
C ILE A 182 -14.52 2.89 -17.45
N PHE A 183 -13.36 3.43 -17.12
CA PHE A 183 -12.93 3.57 -15.73
C PHE A 183 -13.91 4.42 -14.93
N SER A 184 -14.28 5.60 -15.44
CA SER A 184 -15.22 6.51 -14.77
C SER A 184 -16.56 5.82 -14.53
N ARG A 185 -17.14 5.22 -15.56
CA ARG A 185 -18.42 4.51 -15.45
C ARG A 185 -18.34 3.36 -14.43
N LYS A 186 -17.29 2.55 -14.46
CA LYS A 186 -17.14 1.41 -13.56
C LYS A 186 -16.82 1.81 -12.13
N LEU A 187 -16.11 2.91 -11.92
CA LEU A 187 -15.92 3.49 -10.61
C LEU A 187 -17.24 4.00 -10.01
N ILE A 188 -18.05 4.70 -10.81
CA ILE A 188 -19.38 5.17 -10.40
C ILE A 188 -20.27 3.98 -10.02
N GLU A 189 -20.34 2.94 -10.86
CA GLU A 189 -21.08 1.70 -10.56
C GLU A 189 -20.62 1.08 -9.24
N SER A 190 -19.31 1.06 -8.97
CA SER A 190 -18.74 0.52 -7.74
C SER A 190 -19.14 1.35 -6.51
N LEU A 191 -19.10 2.68 -6.62
CA LEU A 191 -19.51 3.58 -5.55
C LEU A 191 -21.01 3.48 -5.25
N GLU A 192 -21.85 3.30 -6.27
CA GLU A 192 -23.29 3.06 -6.09
C GLU A 192 -23.57 1.72 -5.37
N ILE A 193 -22.81 0.67 -5.68
CA ILE A 193 -22.91 -0.60 -4.96
C ILE A 193 -22.55 -0.40 -3.48
N ILE A 194 -21.42 0.26 -3.19
CA ILE A 194 -21.00 0.56 -1.81
C ILE A 194 -22.07 1.38 -1.09
N LYS A 195 -22.57 2.45 -1.70
CA LYS A 195 -23.61 3.31 -1.13
C LYS A 195 -24.90 2.52 -0.80
N LYS A 196 -25.29 1.57 -1.65
CA LYS A 196 -26.46 0.71 -1.42
C LYS A 196 -26.32 -0.20 -0.20
N THR A 197 -25.12 -0.55 0.21
CA THR A 197 -24.88 -1.31 1.46
C THR A 197 -24.98 -0.43 2.72
N GLY A 198 -25.12 0.87 2.57
CA GLY A 198 -25.13 1.85 3.67
C GLY A 198 -23.74 2.33 4.07
N ALA A 199 -22.67 1.86 3.43
CA ALA A 199 -21.30 2.25 3.75
C ALA A 199 -20.92 3.58 3.11
N THR A 200 -20.11 4.36 3.79
CA THR A 200 -19.44 5.56 3.26
C THR A 200 -18.20 5.16 2.47
N PRO A 201 -18.09 5.46 1.18
CA PRO A 201 -16.90 5.18 0.41
C PRO A 201 -15.75 6.14 0.77
N ILE A 202 -14.54 5.59 0.85
CA ILE A 202 -13.28 6.32 1.01
C ILE A 202 -12.41 5.98 -0.18
N ILE A 203 -12.02 6.97 -0.98
CA ILE A 203 -11.03 6.80 -2.06
C ILE A 203 -9.69 7.33 -1.57
N VAL A 204 -8.65 6.51 -1.73
CA VAL A 204 -7.27 6.90 -1.40
C VAL A 204 -6.49 7.14 -2.69
N TYR A 205 -5.92 8.33 -2.82
CA TYR A 205 -5.01 8.65 -3.91
C TYR A 205 -3.67 7.94 -3.73
N ASP A 206 -3.06 7.54 -4.85
CA ASP A 206 -1.82 6.79 -4.81
C ASP A 206 -0.64 7.61 -4.26
N THR A 207 0.26 6.94 -3.56
CA THR A 207 1.46 7.53 -2.98
C THR A 207 2.53 7.78 -4.05
N PRO A 208 3.52 8.66 -3.80
CA PRO A 208 4.65 8.84 -4.71
C PRO A 208 5.40 7.52 -4.95
N THR A 209 6.02 7.39 -6.12
CA THR A 209 6.90 6.28 -6.47
C THR A 209 8.34 6.74 -6.59
N LEU A 210 9.30 5.84 -6.36
CA LEU A 210 10.72 6.21 -6.34
C LEU A 210 11.32 6.51 -7.72
N LYS A 211 10.65 6.06 -8.80
CA LYS A 211 11.07 6.32 -10.20
C LYS A 211 12.56 6.02 -10.44
N GLY A 212 13.02 4.86 -9.99
CA GLY A 212 14.41 4.40 -10.12
C GLY A 212 15.35 4.85 -9.00
N LYS A 213 14.91 5.67 -8.03
CA LYS A 213 15.70 5.94 -6.82
C LYS A 213 15.68 4.73 -5.87
N SER A 214 16.79 4.51 -5.19
CA SER A 214 16.88 3.39 -4.23
C SER A 214 16.11 3.70 -2.94
N PRO A 215 15.31 2.78 -2.39
CA PRO A 215 14.68 2.94 -1.08
C PRO A 215 15.69 3.18 0.04
N ASN A 216 16.93 2.69 -0.13
CA ASN A 216 18.03 2.90 0.81
C ASN A 216 18.68 4.29 0.71
N CYS A 217 18.09 5.25 -0.03
CA CYS A 217 18.69 6.57 -0.23
C CYS A 217 18.97 7.26 1.11
N THR A 218 18.00 7.26 2.01
CA THR A 218 18.14 7.92 3.33
C THR A 218 19.22 7.28 4.20
N LEU A 219 19.34 5.96 4.16
CA LEU A 219 20.39 5.23 4.85
C LEU A 219 21.77 5.53 4.26
N LYS A 220 21.88 5.56 2.92
CA LYS A 220 23.12 5.96 2.24
C LYS A 220 23.50 7.41 2.53
N LYS A 221 22.52 8.31 2.61
CA LYS A 221 22.73 9.70 3.01
C LYS A 221 23.34 9.78 4.41
N ALA A 222 22.77 9.06 5.36
CA ALA A 222 23.22 9.06 6.75
C ALA A 222 24.60 8.43 6.94
N LEU A 223 24.96 7.38 6.17
CA LEU A 223 26.18 6.63 6.34
C LEU A 223 27.35 7.15 5.50
N TYR A 224 27.11 7.63 4.28
CA TYR A 224 28.18 7.82 3.31
C TYR A 224 28.19 9.19 2.63
N ASN A 225 27.04 9.82 2.44
CA ASN A 225 26.94 11.05 1.67
C ASN A 225 25.83 11.97 2.18
N PRO A 226 26.12 12.86 3.15
CA PRO A 226 25.15 13.80 3.69
C PRO A 226 24.51 14.73 2.65
N ALA A 227 25.17 14.95 1.52
CA ALA A 227 24.65 15.81 0.44
C ALA A 227 23.68 15.06 -0.49
N LEU A 228 23.46 13.74 -0.31
CA LEU A 228 22.57 12.96 -1.15
C LEU A 228 21.14 13.48 -1.04
N GLU A 229 20.52 13.80 -2.17
CA GLU A 229 19.12 14.21 -2.21
C GLU A 229 18.18 13.00 -2.29
N CYS A 230 17.44 12.77 -1.21
CA CYS A 230 16.49 11.68 -1.06
C CYS A 230 15.05 12.22 -1.08
N SER A 231 14.62 12.66 -2.24
CA SER A 231 13.25 13.11 -2.53
C SER A 231 12.78 12.57 -3.87
N VAL A 232 11.48 12.49 -4.06
CA VAL A 232 10.83 12.11 -5.32
C VAL A 232 9.78 13.15 -5.70
N ILE A 233 9.27 13.08 -6.92
CA ILE A 233 8.18 13.93 -7.39
C ILE A 233 6.85 13.30 -6.98
N ALA A 234 5.90 14.12 -6.60
CA ALA A 234 4.53 13.70 -6.31
C ALA A 234 3.92 12.89 -7.48
N ASN A 235 3.07 11.93 -7.18
CA ASN A 235 2.31 11.20 -8.19
C ASN A 235 1.24 12.10 -8.79
N ASP A 236 1.11 12.02 -10.11
CA ASP A 236 -0.02 12.60 -10.82
C ASP A 236 -1.22 11.65 -10.73
N ASN A 237 -2.11 11.88 -9.79
CA ASN A 237 -3.39 11.17 -9.69
C ASN A 237 -4.48 11.82 -10.57
N ALA A 238 -4.11 12.50 -11.67
CA ALA A 238 -4.98 13.37 -12.45
C ALA A 238 -6.25 12.68 -12.95
N LEU A 239 -6.14 11.45 -13.46
CA LEU A 239 -7.31 10.71 -13.94
C LEU A 239 -8.30 10.46 -12.79
N LEU A 240 -7.85 9.93 -11.67
CA LEU A 240 -8.71 9.65 -10.53
C LEU A 240 -9.29 10.95 -9.94
N LYS A 241 -8.47 11.99 -9.77
CA LYS A 241 -8.91 13.31 -9.28
C LYS A 241 -9.97 13.93 -10.19
N ALA A 242 -9.81 13.82 -11.50
CA ALA A 242 -10.79 14.33 -12.47
C ALA A 242 -12.14 13.57 -12.37
N VAL A 243 -12.09 12.24 -12.25
CA VAL A 243 -13.31 11.43 -12.10
C VAL A 243 -14.00 11.74 -10.77
N VAL A 244 -13.26 11.71 -9.66
CA VAL A 244 -13.81 12.00 -8.32
C VAL A 244 -14.40 13.40 -8.26
N GLY A 245 -13.71 14.40 -8.80
CA GLY A 245 -14.23 15.78 -8.89
C GLY A 245 -15.54 15.87 -9.66
N SER A 246 -15.70 15.10 -10.76
CA SER A 246 -16.93 15.12 -11.57
C SER A 246 -18.15 14.48 -10.89
N ILE A 247 -17.93 13.58 -9.92
CA ILE A 247 -19.00 12.83 -9.24
C ILE A 247 -19.29 13.31 -7.82
N LYS A 248 -18.61 14.35 -7.34
CA LYS A 248 -18.72 14.82 -5.95
C LYS A 248 -20.14 15.17 -5.54
N ASN A 249 -20.93 15.78 -6.44
CA ASN A 249 -22.33 16.09 -6.19
C ASN A 249 -23.21 14.85 -6.09
N GLN A 250 -22.87 13.75 -6.79
CA GLN A 250 -23.60 12.48 -6.75
C GLN A 250 -23.28 11.68 -5.47
N PHE A 251 -22.05 11.85 -4.96
CA PHE A 251 -21.56 11.17 -3.76
C PHE A 251 -21.08 12.18 -2.70
N PRO A 252 -22.00 12.93 -2.06
CA PRO A 252 -21.61 13.99 -1.12
C PRO A 252 -20.92 13.47 0.15
N LEU A 253 -21.08 12.18 0.47
CA LEU A 253 -20.44 11.51 1.60
C LEU A 253 -19.11 10.83 1.22
N LEU A 254 -18.68 10.89 -0.05
CA LEU A 254 -17.40 10.34 -0.49
C LEU A 254 -16.26 11.08 0.23
N ILE A 255 -15.42 10.30 0.91
CA ILE A 255 -14.23 10.80 1.58
C ILE A 255 -13.01 10.60 0.68
N GLU A 256 -12.22 11.63 0.53
CA GLU A 256 -10.96 11.62 -0.22
C GLU A 256 -9.79 11.62 0.74
N VAL A 257 -8.85 10.67 0.59
CA VAL A 257 -7.62 10.61 1.37
C VAL A 257 -6.43 10.77 0.44
N ASP A 258 -5.68 11.84 0.60
CA ASP A 258 -4.45 12.13 -0.17
C ASP A 258 -3.26 12.24 0.77
N LEU A 259 -2.47 11.16 0.84
CA LEU A 259 -1.28 11.10 1.70
C LEU A 259 -0.19 12.05 1.23
N GLN A 260 -0.22 12.48 -0.03
CA GLN A 260 0.77 13.43 -0.54
C GLN A 260 0.70 14.79 0.17
N GLN A 261 -0.46 15.14 0.76
CA GLN A 261 -0.59 16.34 1.62
C GLN A 261 0.32 16.29 2.86
N ILE A 262 0.66 15.08 3.32
CA ILE A 262 1.57 14.86 4.46
C ILE A 262 2.99 14.57 3.98
N MET A 263 3.11 13.83 2.88
CA MET A 263 4.40 13.32 2.40
C MET A 263 5.19 14.36 1.59
N CYS A 264 4.51 15.34 0.99
CA CYS A 264 5.12 16.24 0.01
C CYS A 264 5.00 17.69 0.44
N GLN A 265 6.01 18.48 0.09
CA GLN A 265 5.97 19.94 0.09
C GLN A 265 5.96 20.40 -1.36
N GLU A 266 4.89 21.09 -1.77
CA GLU A 266 4.62 21.40 -3.17
C GLU A 266 4.62 20.10 -4.01
N ASN A 267 5.67 19.90 -4.82
CA ASN A 267 5.80 18.74 -5.70
C ASN A 267 6.96 17.81 -5.30
N HIS A 268 7.65 18.12 -4.21
CA HIS A 268 8.79 17.36 -3.70
C HIS A 268 8.41 16.54 -2.48
N CYS A 269 8.60 15.25 -2.56
CA CYS A 269 8.23 14.29 -1.52
C CYS A 269 9.50 13.66 -0.94
N PRO A 270 9.91 14.01 0.29
CA PRO A 270 11.00 13.35 0.97
C PRO A 270 10.77 11.84 1.09
N MET A 271 11.85 11.06 0.96
CA MET A 271 11.79 9.61 1.11
C MET A 271 11.82 9.15 2.58
N ALA A 272 11.91 10.09 3.51
CA ALA A 272 11.80 9.86 4.95
C ALA A 272 10.93 10.94 5.59
N LEU A 273 10.22 10.58 6.64
CA LEU A 273 9.43 11.48 7.49
C LEU A 273 9.87 11.29 8.94
N ASN A 274 10.22 12.38 9.62
CA ASN A 274 10.77 12.34 11.00
C ASN A 274 11.96 11.37 11.18
N GLY A 275 12.85 11.29 10.18
CA GLY A 275 13.99 10.38 10.17
C GLY A 275 13.68 8.93 9.83
N VAL A 276 12.43 8.57 9.59
CA VAL A 276 12.00 7.21 9.24
C VAL A 276 11.88 7.06 7.73
N PRO A 277 12.61 6.11 7.08
CA PRO A 277 12.42 5.79 5.68
C PRO A 277 10.98 5.33 5.41
N LEU A 278 10.37 5.83 4.31
CA LEU A 278 8.96 5.56 4.03
C LEU A 278 8.74 4.37 3.10
N PHE A 279 9.70 4.06 2.23
CA PHE A 279 9.52 3.07 1.17
C PHE A 279 10.34 1.81 1.44
N ARG A 280 9.79 0.63 1.08
CA ARG A 280 10.51 -0.65 1.10
C ARG A 280 11.09 -1.02 -0.26
N ASP A 281 10.44 -0.58 -1.34
CA ASP A 281 10.81 -0.83 -2.73
C ASP A 281 10.43 0.39 -3.59
N GLU A 282 10.31 0.21 -4.91
CA GLU A 282 10.13 1.31 -5.86
C GLU A 282 8.79 2.04 -5.72
N ASP A 283 7.73 1.36 -5.28
CA ASP A 283 6.35 1.89 -5.27
C ASP A 283 5.52 1.53 -4.02
N HIS A 284 6.10 0.80 -3.06
CA HIS A 284 5.39 0.46 -1.84
C HIS A 284 5.99 1.11 -0.59
N LEU A 285 5.13 1.58 0.29
CA LEU A 285 5.53 1.97 1.64
C LEU A 285 5.95 0.75 2.46
N ASN A 286 6.89 0.94 3.37
CA ASN A 286 7.13 -0.02 4.44
C ASN A 286 6.12 0.17 5.58
N GLU A 287 5.98 -0.83 6.44
CA GLU A 287 4.98 -0.81 7.51
C GLU A 287 5.17 0.34 8.49
N ILE A 288 6.41 0.61 8.90
CA ILE A 288 6.74 1.67 9.87
C ILE A 288 6.52 3.03 9.25
N GLY A 289 6.92 3.23 7.98
CA GLY A 289 6.66 4.45 7.23
C GLY A 289 5.18 4.76 7.10
N ALA A 290 4.34 3.76 6.79
CA ALA A 290 2.90 3.92 6.72
C ALA A 290 2.28 4.36 8.07
N LYS A 291 2.77 3.82 9.20
CA LYS A 291 2.35 4.23 10.55
C LYS A 291 2.75 5.67 10.86
N VAL A 292 4.00 6.06 10.55
CA VAL A 292 4.48 7.44 10.77
C VAL A 292 3.69 8.46 9.94
N ILE A 293 3.32 8.10 8.69
CA ILE A 293 2.44 8.94 7.87
C ILE A 293 1.06 9.07 8.54
N ALA A 294 0.48 8.00 9.08
CA ALA A 294 -0.80 8.03 9.77
C ALA A 294 -0.79 8.93 11.01
N GLU A 295 0.25 8.81 11.84
CA GLU A 295 0.43 9.66 13.03
C GLU A 295 0.57 11.14 12.67
N GLN A 296 1.21 11.45 11.55
CA GLN A 296 1.32 12.82 11.09
C GLN A 296 0.02 13.31 10.43
N TYR A 297 -0.68 12.42 9.74
CA TYR A 297 -1.99 12.68 9.12
C TYR A 297 -3.01 13.07 10.20
N SER A 298 -3.14 12.29 11.26
CA SER A 298 -4.12 12.56 12.35
C SER A 298 -3.86 13.87 13.10
N LYS A 299 -2.62 14.39 13.08
CA LYS A 299 -2.28 15.69 13.68
C LYS A 299 -2.67 16.88 12.81
N GLN A 300 -2.75 16.72 11.50
CA GLN A 300 -2.93 17.81 10.54
C GLN A 300 -4.27 17.76 9.81
N ILE A 301 -4.84 16.57 9.67
CA ILE A 301 -6.05 16.32 8.89
C ILE A 301 -7.02 15.52 9.76
N GLN A 302 -8.31 15.77 9.60
CA GLN A 302 -9.33 15.03 10.33
C GLN A 302 -9.26 13.52 9.97
N ASN A 303 -9.28 12.66 11.00
CA ASN A 303 -9.35 11.22 10.83
C ASN A 303 -10.61 10.86 10.00
N PRO A 304 -10.47 10.15 8.87
CA PRO A 304 -11.60 9.81 7.98
C PRO A 304 -12.67 8.95 8.65
N PHE A 305 -12.33 8.29 9.76
CA PHE A 305 -13.22 7.47 10.56
C PHE A 305 -13.87 8.24 11.73
N ALA A 306 -13.51 9.50 11.95
CA ALA A 306 -14.17 10.31 12.97
C ALA A 306 -15.62 10.57 12.53
N LYS A 307 -16.59 10.10 13.33
CA LYS A 307 -18.00 10.48 13.13
C LYS A 307 -18.08 12.00 13.09
N ALA A 308 -18.76 12.54 12.09
CA ALA A 308 -19.07 13.95 12.08
C ALA A 308 -19.72 14.29 13.44
N LYS A 309 -19.11 15.21 14.19
CA LYS A 309 -19.74 15.71 15.40
C LYS A 309 -21.04 16.40 14.96
N GLY A 310 -22.18 15.69 15.14
CA GLY A 310 -23.50 16.20 14.91
C GLY A 310 -23.83 17.37 15.85
#